data_4716eee0f2c769b888d14d43668120ea
#
_entry.id   4716eee0f2c769b888d14d43668120ea
#
_cell.length_a   1.000
_cell.length_b   1.000
_cell.length_c   1.000
_cell.angle_alpha   90.00
_cell.angle_beta   90.00
_cell.angle_gamma   90.00
#
_symmetry.space_group_name_H-M   'P 1'
#
loop_
_entity.id
_entity.type
_entity.pdbx_description
1 polymer ?
#
loop_
_entity_poly.entity_id
_entity_poly.type
_entity_poly.pdbx_seq_one_letter_code
_entity_poly.pdbx_strand_id
1 'polypeptide(L)'
;MELNKDQQRIVNLAVDWYRNSSEQVFQYSGAAGTGKSVTMNAIIHALGLKIDEVAPMSYIGAAAIIMRLKGLVNAKTIHSWLYGLEWVDTGEIDTYLNKRKKVKQFVPKPLPANKKLICIDEAG
;
A
#
# COMPACT_ATOMS: atom_id res chain seq x y z
N MET A 1 -11.57 18.64 5.70
CA MET A 1 -11.36 19.31 4.39
C MET A 1 -12.48 18.94 3.45
N GLU A 2 -13.05 19.92 2.81
CA GLU A 2 -14.12 19.66 1.85
C GLU A 2 -13.57 19.13 0.54
N LEU A 3 -14.26 18.17 -0.03
CA LEU A 3 -13.93 17.63 -1.33
C LEU A 3 -14.53 18.53 -2.42
N ASN A 4 -13.80 18.72 -3.52
CA ASN A 4 -14.38 19.34 -4.70
C ASN A 4 -15.33 18.34 -5.41
N LYS A 5 -16.03 18.83 -6.43
CA LYS A 5 -17.02 17.99 -7.14
C LYS A 5 -16.42 16.75 -7.77
N ASP A 6 -15.22 16.87 -8.35
CA ASP A 6 -14.54 15.74 -8.98
C ASP A 6 -14.11 14.71 -7.95
N GLN A 7 -13.57 15.16 -6.83
CA GLN A 7 -13.18 14.27 -5.74
C GLN A 7 -14.39 13.55 -5.16
N GLN A 8 -15.50 14.26 -4.95
CA GLN A 8 -16.71 13.65 -4.43
C GLN A 8 -17.29 12.61 -5.40
N ARG A 9 -17.22 12.88 -6.70
CA ARG A 9 -17.65 11.92 -7.73
C ARG A 9 -16.80 10.66 -7.68
N ILE A 10 -15.49 10.80 -7.55
CA ILE A 10 -14.58 9.65 -7.45
C ILE A 10 -14.88 8.83 -6.19
N VAL A 11 -15.10 9.49 -5.06
CA VAL A 11 -15.45 8.81 -3.81
C VAL A 11 -16.73 8.02 -3.97
N ASN A 12 -17.76 8.61 -4.57
CA ASN A 12 -19.04 7.94 -4.79
C ASN A 12 -18.88 6.71 -5.69
N LEU A 13 -18.10 6.84 -6.77
CA LEU A 13 -17.83 5.73 -7.68
C LEU A 13 -17.04 4.61 -7.01
N ALA A 14 -16.05 4.98 -6.20
CA ALA A 14 -15.22 4.00 -5.49
C ALA A 14 -16.03 3.22 -4.45
N VAL A 15 -16.90 3.89 -3.71
CA VAL A 15 -17.79 3.26 -2.73
C VAL A 15 -18.74 2.29 -3.43
N ASP A 16 -19.33 2.70 -4.54
CA ASP A 16 -20.20 1.84 -5.32
C ASP A 16 -19.46 0.62 -5.87
N TRP A 17 -18.26 0.84 -6.41
CA TRP A 17 -17.40 -0.24 -6.86
C TRP A 17 -17.12 -1.25 -5.75
N TYR A 18 -16.71 -0.76 -4.58
CA TYR A 18 -16.35 -1.64 -3.46
C TYR A 18 -17.53 -2.49 -2.99
N ARG A 19 -18.73 -1.91 -2.94
CA ARG A 19 -19.90 -2.56 -2.39
C ARG A 19 -20.66 -3.43 -3.38
N ASN A 20 -20.68 -3.05 -4.65
CA ASN A 20 -21.61 -3.60 -5.63
C ASN A 20 -20.96 -4.24 -6.84
N SER A 21 -19.69 -3.98 -7.11
CA SER A 21 -19.02 -4.49 -8.30
C SER A 21 -18.34 -5.83 -8.04
N SER A 22 -18.29 -6.68 -9.05
CA SER A 22 -17.49 -7.91 -9.03
C SER A 22 -16.05 -7.67 -9.49
N GLU A 23 -15.74 -6.49 -10.00
CA GLU A 23 -14.38 -6.16 -10.44
C GLU A 23 -13.46 -5.91 -9.25
N GLN A 24 -12.23 -6.43 -9.35
CA GLN A 24 -11.27 -6.31 -8.27
C GLN A 24 -10.55 -4.98 -8.23
N VAL A 25 -10.52 -4.24 -9.33
CA VAL A 25 -9.71 -3.04 -9.46
C VAL A 25 -10.60 -1.86 -9.80
N PHE A 26 -10.38 -0.76 -9.09
CA PHE A 26 -10.94 0.54 -9.39
C PHE A 26 -9.79 1.51 -9.63
N GLN A 27 -9.84 2.22 -10.75
CA GLN A 27 -8.81 3.19 -11.09
C GLN A 27 -9.42 4.58 -11.21
N TYR A 28 -8.70 5.57 -10.74
CA TYR A 28 -9.05 6.96 -10.97
C TYR A 28 -7.78 7.76 -11.19
N SER A 29 -7.92 8.85 -11.92
CA SER A 29 -6.80 9.75 -12.18
C SER A 29 -7.14 11.15 -11.69
N GLY A 30 -6.09 11.88 -11.36
CA GLY A 30 -6.20 13.27 -10.98
C GLY A 30 -4.91 13.98 -11.35
N ALA A 31 -4.94 15.28 -11.45
CA ALA A 31 -3.74 16.03 -11.74
C ALA A 31 -2.71 15.84 -10.62
N ALA A 32 -1.46 15.70 -10.99
CA ALA A 32 -0.37 15.53 -10.04
C ALA A 32 -0.36 16.66 -9.00
N GLY A 33 -0.18 16.32 -7.74
CA GLY A 33 -0.14 17.29 -6.66
C GLY A 33 -1.49 17.80 -6.19
N THR A 34 -2.60 17.29 -6.70
CA THR A 34 -3.93 17.82 -6.41
C THR A 34 -4.81 16.88 -5.58
N GLY A 35 -4.34 16.50 -4.40
CA GLY A 35 -5.22 15.90 -3.42
C GLY A 35 -5.62 14.45 -3.67
N LYS A 36 -4.81 13.66 -4.36
CA LYS A 36 -5.03 12.22 -4.48
C LYS A 36 -5.10 11.54 -3.12
N SER A 37 -4.24 11.94 -2.19
CA SER A 37 -4.24 11.39 -0.83
C SER A 37 -5.49 11.80 -0.06
N VAL A 38 -6.00 13.01 -0.29
CA VAL A 38 -7.27 13.48 0.30
C VAL A 38 -8.42 12.62 -0.19
N THR A 39 -8.46 12.35 -1.49
CA THR A 39 -9.48 11.47 -2.10
C THR A 39 -9.40 10.05 -1.54
N MET A 40 -8.19 9.50 -1.44
CA MET A 40 -7.96 8.18 -0.90
C MET A 40 -8.44 8.06 0.54
N ASN A 41 -8.09 9.05 1.40
CA ASN A 41 -8.58 9.11 2.77
C ASN A 41 -10.11 9.21 2.83
N ALA A 42 -10.72 10.00 1.95
CA ALA A 42 -12.17 10.14 1.90
C ALA A 42 -12.85 8.84 1.51
N ILE A 43 -12.27 8.07 0.59
CA ILE A 43 -12.80 6.75 0.20
C ILE A 43 -12.75 5.81 1.40
N ILE A 44 -11.63 5.74 2.09
CA ILE A 44 -11.45 4.89 3.26
C ILE A 44 -12.49 5.24 4.33
N HIS A 45 -12.65 6.52 4.60
CA HIS A 45 -13.62 7.01 5.58
C HIS A 45 -15.05 6.67 5.17
N ALA A 46 -15.40 6.89 3.91
CA ALA A 46 -16.74 6.60 3.39
C ALA A 46 -17.09 5.13 3.44
N LEU A 47 -16.09 4.25 3.31
CA LEU A 47 -16.28 2.80 3.42
C LEU A 47 -16.35 2.32 4.87
N GLY A 48 -16.07 3.18 5.84
CA GLY A 48 -16.05 2.81 7.25
C GLY A 48 -14.89 1.91 7.63
N LEU A 49 -13.83 1.91 6.85
CA LEU A 49 -12.64 1.11 7.13
C LEU A 49 -11.70 1.84 8.07
N LYS A 50 -11.04 1.08 8.94
CA LYS A 50 -9.96 1.58 9.77
C LYS A 50 -8.67 1.59 8.96
N ILE A 51 -7.73 2.47 9.32
CA ILE A 51 -6.47 2.55 8.58
C ILE A 51 -5.67 1.25 8.63
N ASP A 52 -5.78 0.48 9.70
CA ASP A 52 -5.12 -0.82 9.81
C ASP A 52 -5.75 -1.90 8.92
N GLU A 53 -6.96 -1.66 8.40
CA GLU A 53 -7.63 -2.55 7.45
C GLU A 53 -7.26 -2.25 5.99
N VAL A 54 -6.44 -1.23 5.77
CA VAL A 54 -6.03 -0.75 4.45
C VAL A 54 -4.53 -0.91 4.29
N ALA A 55 -4.10 -1.27 3.09
CA ALA A 55 -2.68 -1.34 2.76
C ALA A 55 -2.35 -0.26 1.71
N PRO A 56 -2.02 0.97 2.16
CA PRO A 56 -1.59 2.01 1.23
C PRO A 56 -0.16 1.76 0.78
N MET A 57 0.08 1.82 -0.53
CA MET A 57 1.39 1.53 -1.07
C MET A 57 1.73 2.43 -2.26
N SER A 58 3.01 2.59 -2.49
CA SER A 58 3.55 3.34 -3.62
C SER A 58 4.77 2.61 -4.17
N TYR A 59 5.08 2.86 -5.43
CA TYR A 59 6.29 2.33 -6.06
C TYR A 59 7.56 2.97 -5.52
N ILE A 60 7.47 4.20 -5.05
CA ILE A 60 8.63 5.01 -4.67
C ILE A 60 8.56 5.36 -3.18
N GLY A 61 9.68 5.19 -2.47
CA GLY A 61 9.75 5.46 -1.04
C GLY A 61 9.39 6.90 -0.67
N ALA A 62 9.82 7.88 -1.46
CA ALA A 62 9.48 9.28 -1.21
C ALA A 62 7.96 9.53 -1.28
N ALA A 63 7.28 8.90 -2.23
CA ALA A 63 5.83 9.01 -2.34
C ALA A 63 5.12 8.35 -1.15
N ALA A 64 5.63 7.22 -0.68
CA ALA A 64 5.09 6.58 0.52
C ALA A 64 5.21 7.47 1.76
N ILE A 65 6.32 8.18 1.90
CA ILE A 65 6.51 9.15 3.00
C ILE A 65 5.47 10.26 2.92
N ILE A 66 5.23 10.80 1.72
CA ILE A 66 4.22 11.83 1.52
C ILE A 66 2.83 11.32 1.87
N MET A 67 2.50 10.09 1.50
CA MET A 67 1.23 9.47 1.88
C MET A 67 1.07 9.40 3.40
N ARG A 68 2.12 9.04 4.13
CA ARG A 68 2.10 9.01 5.60
C ARG A 68 1.84 10.40 6.18
N LEU A 69 2.50 11.40 5.64
CA LEU A 69 2.34 12.78 6.12
C LEU A 69 0.93 13.32 5.86
N LYS A 70 0.23 12.76 4.88
CA LYS A 70 -1.14 13.17 4.54
C LYS A 70 -2.22 12.31 5.17
N GLY A 71 -1.88 11.50 6.16
CA GLY A 71 -2.85 10.74 6.94
C GLY A 71 -2.89 9.24 6.69
N LEU A 72 -2.21 8.74 5.67
CA LEU A 72 -2.09 7.30 5.41
C LEU A 72 -0.86 6.78 6.17
N VAL A 73 -0.99 6.73 7.48
CA VAL A 73 0.14 6.58 8.40
C VAL A 73 0.90 5.27 8.27
N ASN A 74 0.27 4.24 7.73
CA ASN A 74 0.89 2.94 7.50
C ASN A 74 1.35 2.72 6.05
N ALA A 75 1.41 3.78 5.25
CA ALA A 75 1.86 3.68 3.86
C ALA A 75 3.31 3.21 3.78
N LYS A 76 3.57 2.32 2.82
CA LYS A 76 4.89 1.78 2.53
C LYS A 76 5.04 1.60 1.03
N THR A 77 6.26 1.30 0.58
CA THR A 77 6.45 0.89 -0.80
C THR A 77 5.78 -0.48 -1.04
N ILE A 78 5.43 -0.75 -2.28
CA ILE A 78 4.89 -2.06 -2.68
C ILE A 78 5.86 -3.17 -2.25
N HIS A 79 7.14 -2.97 -2.48
CA HIS A 79 8.17 -3.94 -2.10
C HIS A 79 8.16 -4.22 -0.59
N SER A 80 8.04 -3.19 0.24
CA SER A 80 7.99 -3.35 1.70
C SER A 80 6.76 -4.11 2.18
N TRP A 81 5.63 -3.99 1.46
CA TRP A 81 4.42 -4.74 1.78
C TRP A 81 4.52 -6.21 1.41
N LEU A 82 5.19 -6.52 0.29
CA LEU A 82 5.16 -7.86 -0.30
C LEU A 82 6.41 -8.68 0.00
N TYR A 83 7.47 -8.06 0.50
CA TYR A 83 8.73 -8.76 0.79
C TYR A 83 9.24 -8.40 2.17
N GLY A 84 9.85 -9.38 2.83
CA GLY A 84 10.56 -9.19 4.08
C GLY A 84 12.00 -9.60 3.93
N LEU A 85 12.88 -9.09 4.80
CA LEU A 85 14.27 -9.52 4.88
C LEU A 85 14.37 -10.67 5.87
N GLU A 86 14.92 -11.79 5.41
CA GLU A 86 15.13 -12.96 6.25
C GLU A 86 16.53 -13.52 6.05
N TRP A 87 17.04 -14.17 7.08
CA TRP A 87 18.27 -14.94 6.99
C TRP A 87 17.96 -16.25 6.27
N VAL A 88 18.69 -16.53 5.18
CA VAL A 88 18.49 -17.73 4.39
C VAL A 88 19.78 -18.53 4.43
N ASP A 89 19.63 -19.83 4.68
CA ASP A 89 20.75 -20.77 4.65
C ASP A 89 21.10 -21.03 3.16
N THR A 90 22.34 -20.73 2.79
CA THR A 90 22.81 -20.91 1.42
C THR A 90 23.15 -22.35 1.06
N GLY A 91 23.16 -23.25 2.06
CA GLY A 91 23.66 -24.62 1.86
C GLY A 91 25.17 -24.72 1.86
N GLU A 92 25.88 -23.61 1.93
CA GLU A 92 27.33 -23.59 2.02
C GLU A 92 27.79 -23.59 3.47
N ILE A 93 28.99 -24.13 3.69
CA ILE A 93 29.63 -24.11 5.00
C ILE A 93 30.74 -23.09 4.98
N ASP A 94 30.72 -22.16 5.93
CA ASP A 94 31.86 -21.29 6.16
C ASP A 94 32.97 -22.12 6.77
N THR A 95 33.99 -22.44 5.99
CA THR A 95 35.10 -23.29 6.43
C THR A 95 35.94 -22.64 7.52
N TYR A 96 35.93 -21.29 7.57
CA TYR A 96 36.68 -20.56 8.58
C TYR A 96 36.00 -20.63 9.94
N LEU A 97 34.67 -20.47 9.98
CA LEU A 97 33.89 -20.47 11.20
C LEU A 97 33.28 -21.85 11.53
N ASN A 98 33.40 -22.80 10.62
CA ASN A 98 32.78 -24.13 10.72
C ASN A 98 31.27 -24.04 11.01
N LYS A 99 30.58 -23.12 10.35
CA LYS A 99 29.15 -22.88 10.49
C LYS A 99 28.49 -22.79 9.11
N ARG A 100 27.21 -23.11 9.07
CA ARG A 100 26.43 -22.88 7.85
C ARG A 100 26.37 -21.38 7.56
N LYS A 101 26.64 -21.06 6.31
CA LYS A 101 26.62 -19.67 5.85
C LYS A 101 25.20 -19.24 5.62
N LYS A 102 24.81 -18.10 6.24
CA LYS A 102 23.51 -17.50 6.07
C LYS A 102 23.67 -16.10 5.49
N VAL A 103 22.78 -15.73 4.60
CA VAL A 103 22.75 -14.40 4.02
C VAL A 103 21.35 -13.81 4.21
N LYS A 104 21.28 -12.49 4.37
CA LYS A 104 20.01 -11.78 4.34
C LYS A 104 19.54 -11.61 2.91
N GLN A 105 18.30 -11.98 2.65
CA GLN A 105 17.69 -11.74 1.35
C GLN A 105 16.22 -11.43 1.49
N PHE A 106 15.67 -10.76 0.48
CA PHE A 106 14.24 -10.50 0.44
C PHE A 106 13.49 -11.78 0.09
N VAL A 107 12.46 -12.07 0.87
CA VAL A 107 11.57 -13.20 0.61
C VAL A 107 10.13 -12.68 0.53
N PRO A 108 9.29 -13.27 -0.34
CA PRO A 108 7.88 -12.91 -0.39
C PRO A 108 7.21 -13.14 0.96
N LYS A 109 6.31 -12.23 1.31
CA LYS A 109 5.46 -12.40 2.50
C LYS A 109 4.01 -12.07 2.13
N PRO A 110 3.02 -12.75 2.72
CA PRO A 110 1.63 -12.42 2.47
C PRO A 110 1.27 -11.09 3.15
N LEU A 111 0.28 -10.41 2.59
CA LEU A 111 -0.33 -9.28 3.29
C LEU A 111 -1.02 -9.77 4.55
N PRO A 112 -1.05 -8.93 5.62
CA PRO A 112 -1.83 -9.29 6.81
C PRO A 112 -3.29 -9.60 6.45
N ALA A 113 -3.86 -10.60 7.11
CA ALA A 113 -5.19 -11.11 6.78
C ALA A 113 -6.32 -10.11 7.03
N ASN A 114 -6.08 -9.07 7.83
CA ASN A 114 -7.09 -8.06 8.14
C ASN A 114 -7.22 -6.97 7.06
N LYS A 115 -6.44 -7.02 5.99
CA LYS A 115 -6.50 -6.00 4.94
C LYS A 115 -7.70 -6.22 4.05
N LYS A 116 -8.53 -5.19 3.93
CA LYS A 116 -9.77 -5.21 3.14
C LYS A 116 -9.66 -4.36 1.87
N LEU A 117 -8.66 -3.51 1.79
CA LEU A 117 -8.47 -2.60 0.68
C LEU A 117 -6.98 -2.35 0.47
N ILE A 118 -6.54 -2.41 -0.77
CA ILE A 118 -5.19 -2.02 -1.16
C ILE A 118 -5.31 -0.74 -1.98
N CYS A 119 -4.59 0.29 -1.57
CA CYS A 119 -4.54 1.57 -2.27
C CYS A 119 -3.15 1.75 -2.85
N ILE A 120 -3.06 1.88 -4.17
CA ILE A 120 -1.78 2.05 -4.84
C ILE A 120 -1.72 3.43 -5.48
N ASP A 121 -0.74 4.21 -5.08
CA ASP A 121 -0.45 5.49 -5.71
C ASP A 121 0.62 5.28 -6.77
N GLU A 122 0.22 5.47 -8.04
CA GLU A 122 1.11 5.37 -9.19
C GLU A 122 1.67 6.73 -9.62
N ALA A 123 1.46 7.77 -8.83
CA ALA A 123 1.91 9.09 -9.19
C ALA A 123 3.42 9.10 -9.40
N GLY A 124 3.79 9.24 -10.60
CA GLY A 124 5.16 9.50 -10.99
C GLY A 124 5.48 10.98 -10.86
#